data_56aa2cef85cd48aa54ece7a23f01f7a2
#
_entry.id   56aa2cef85cd48aa54ece7a23f01f7a2
#
_cell.length_a   1.000
_cell.length_b   1.000
_cell.length_c   1.000
_cell.angle_alpha   90.00
_cell.angle_beta   90.00
_cell.angle_gamma   90.00
#
_symmetry.space_group_name_H-M   'P 1'
#
loop_
_entity.id
_entity.type
_entity.pdbx_description
1 polymer ?
#
loop_
_entity_poly.entity_id
_entity_poly.type
_entity_poly.pdbx_seq_one_letter_code
_entity_poly.pdbx_strand_id
1 'polypeptide(L)'
;RSTLFPYTTLFRSVKLLFQYHGAEHKTIHCFENGLELTPGNAQTFYTLHPRCGTSFLMFVMLISLILFSLLGWPNLLWRILSRVILIPVVAGLSYELLRWAGRSDNLLVRILSIPGLCLQKITTNPPDDDQLEVAIASLKAVLVEDDAPYIEGIVDDDGKLIKEAKIEEAKKRRAEEEKKERQK
;
A
#
# COMPACT_ATOMS: atom_id res chain seq x y z
N ARG A 1 -37.39 -19.39 -7.89
CA ARG A 1 -36.58 -18.60 -6.94
C ARG A 1 -35.32 -18.18 -7.66
N SER A 2 -35.14 -16.88 -7.80
CA SER A 2 -34.26 -16.19 -8.73
C SER A 2 -32.80 -16.61 -8.63
N THR A 3 -32.25 -17.10 -9.73
CA THR A 3 -30.82 -17.34 -10.00
C THR A 3 -29.94 -16.07 -9.94
N LEU A 4 -30.55 -14.89 -9.66
CA LEU A 4 -29.86 -13.62 -9.48
C LEU A 4 -29.15 -13.49 -8.12
N PHE A 5 -29.51 -14.28 -7.13
CA PHE A 5 -28.97 -14.21 -5.76
C PHE A 5 -27.44 -14.47 -5.66
N PRO A 6 -26.85 -15.43 -6.37
CA PRO A 6 -25.40 -15.66 -6.27
C PRO A 6 -24.59 -14.52 -6.87
N TYR A 7 -25.05 -13.88 -7.95
CA TYR A 7 -24.33 -12.79 -8.60
C TYR A 7 -24.31 -11.51 -7.75
N THR A 8 -25.43 -11.15 -7.13
CA THR A 8 -25.50 -9.97 -6.25
C THR A 8 -24.62 -10.14 -5.01
N THR A 9 -24.56 -11.35 -4.44
CA THR A 9 -23.69 -11.65 -3.32
C THR A 9 -22.22 -11.58 -3.70
N LEU A 10 -21.85 -12.11 -4.87
CA LEU A 10 -20.48 -12.04 -5.40
C LEU A 10 -20.01 -10.59 -5.58
N PHE A 11 -20.82 -9.76 -6.24
CA PHE A 11 -20.49 -8.35 -6.44
C PHE A 11 -20.34 -7.60 -5.11
N ARG A 12 -21.20 -7.88 -4.13
CA ARG A 12 -21.10 -7.30 -2.80
C ARG A 12 -19.80 -7.72 -2.10
N SER A 13 -19.45 -9.01 -2.18
CA SER A 13 -18.22 -9.53 -1.57
C SER A 13 -16.97 -8.96 -2.21
N VAL A 14 -16.93 -8.82 -3.55
CA VAL A 14 -15.81 -8.20 -4.26
C VAL A 14 -15.68 -6.72 -3.90
N LYS A 15 -16.79 -5.99 -3.82
CA LYS A 15 -16.78 -4.59 -3.38
C LYS A 15 -16.22 -4.46 -1.97
N LEU A 16 -16.66 -5.31 -1.06
CA LEU A 16 -16.18 -5.32 0.33
C LEU A 16 -14.67 -5.63 0.40
N LEU A 17 -14.19 -6.60 -0.37
CA LEU A 17 -12.76 -6.91 -0.48
C LEU A 17 -11.95 -5.69 -0.93
N PHE A 18 -12.44 -4.96 -1.92
CA PHE A 18 -11.77 -3.76 -2.42
C PHE A 18 -11.81 -2.59 -1.43
N GLN A 19 -12.82 -2.53 -0.58
CA GLN A 19 -12.88 -1.56 0.51
C GLN A 19 -11.85 -1.89 1.60
N TYR A 20 -11.70 -3.16 2.00
CA TYR A 20 -10.64 -3.56 2.93
C TYR A 20 -9.25 -3.33 2.36
N HIS A 21 -9.04 -3.57 1.06
CA HIS A 21 -7.78 -3.24 0.39
C HIS A 21 -7.50 -1.71 0.42
N GLY A 22 -8.53 -0.89 0.23
CA GLY A 22 -8.44 0.56 0.40
C GLY A 22 -8.15 0.97 1.84
N ALA A 23 -8.74 0.29 2.83
CA ALA A 23 -8.49 0.52 4.25
C ALA A 23 -7.04 0.22 4.63
N GLU A 24 -6.49 -0.91 4.14
CA GLU A 24 -5.09 -1.27 4.32
C GLU A 24 -4.16 -0.15 3.81
N HIS A 25 -4.36 0.33 2.58
CA HIS A 25 -3.54 1.39 2.00
C HIS A 25 -3.59 2.69 2.82
N LYS A 26 -4.78 3.12 3.22
CA LYS A 26 -4.96 4.32 4.04
C LYS A 26 -4.27 4.18 5.41
N THR A 27 -4.40 3.01 6.03
CA THR A 27 -3.76 2.71 7.32
C THR A 27 -2.24 2.71 7.23
N ILE A 28 -1.67 2.10 6.17
CA ILE A 28 -0.22 2.10 5.93
C ILE A 28 0.28 3.51 5.66
N HIS A 29 -0.42 4.32 4.86
CA HIS A 29 -0.07 5.71 4.66
C HIS A 29 -0.08 6.50 5.97
N CYS A 30 -1.09 6.32 6.82
CA CYS A 30 -1.18 6.93 8.14
C CYS A 30 0.06 6.59 8.98
N PHE A 31 0.43 5.31 9.03
CA PHE A 31 1.61 4.82 9.75
C PHE A 31 2.92 5.37 9.19
N GLU A 32 3.13 5.32 7.87
CA GLU A 32 4.34 5.81 7.21
C GLU A 32 4.57 7.32 7.38
N ASN A 33 3.49 8.06 7.59
CA ASN A 33 3.55 9.49 7.88
C ASN A 33 3.64 9.81 9.39
N GLY A 34 3.74 8.78 10.24
CA GLY A 34 3.94 8.93 11.67
C GLY A 34 2.72 9.52 12.41
N LEU A 35 1.52 9.40 11.84
CA LEU A 35 0.29 9.82 12.47
C LEU A 35 -0.29 8.72 13.36
N GLU A 36 -1.02 9.13 14.39
CA GLU A 36 -1.73 8.19 15.24
C GLU A 36 -2.71 7.35 14.41
N LEU A 37 -2.69 6.03 14.63
CA LEU A 37 -3.54 5.09 13.92
C LEU A 37 -4.97 5.16 14.46
N THR A 38 -5.72 6.12 13.96
CA THR A 38 -7.16 6.31 14.17
C THR A 38 -7.90 6.31 12.83
N PRO A 39 -9.18 5.89 12.79
CA PRO A 39 -9.97 5.96 11.56
C PRO A 39 -10.00 7.35 10.94
N GLY A 40 -10.14 8.40 11.77
CA GLY A 40 -10.17 9.79 11.32
C GLY A 40 -8.87 10.20 10.61
N ASN A 41 -7.72 9.90 11.17
CA ASN A 41 -6.43 10.19 10.53
C ASN A 41 -6.24 9.36 9.25
N ALA A 42 -6.56 8.07 9.28
CA ALA A 42 -6.44 7.20 8.13
C ALA A 42 -7.35 7.61 6.97
N GLN A 43 -8.56 8.13 7.24
CA GLN A 43 -9.48 8.61 6.21
C GLN A 43 -8.91 9.74 5.35
N THR A 44 -7.99 10.55 5.87
CA THR A 44 -7.39 11.67 5.13
C THR A 44 -6.47 11.23 3.99
N PHE A 45 -6.05 9.95 3.96
CA PHE A 45 -5.12 9.42 2.97
C PHE A 45 -5.80 8.82 1.75
N TYR A 46 -4.99 8.61 0.70
CA TYR A 46 -5.41 7.97 -0.55
C TYR A 46 -5.53 6.45 -0.40
N THR A 47 -6.38 5.86 -1.25
CA THR A 47 -6.49 4.40 -1.39
C THR A 47 -5.43 3.79 -2.33
N LEU A 48 -4.58 4.61 -2.96
CA LEU A 48 -3.53 4.16 -3.87
C LEU A 48 -2.19 4.13 -3.14
N HIS A 49 -1.45 3.02 -3.25
CA HIS A 49 -0.15 2.88 -2.61
C HIS A 49 0.89 2.31 -3.59
N PRO A 50 2.08 2.95 -3.76
CA PRO A 50 3.06 2.53 -4.77
C PRO A 50 3.68 1.15 -4.47
N ARG A 51 3.78 0.76 -3.19
CA ARG A 51 4.37 -0.51 -2.73
C ARG A 51 3.34 -1.61 -2.47
N CYS A 52 2.22 -1.59 -3.17
CA CYS A 52 1.18 -2.59 -3.05
C CYS A 52 1.52 -3.88 -3.81
N GLY A 53 1.04 -5.03 -3.32
CA GLY A 53 1.17 -6.32 -4.00
C GLY A 53 0.57 -6.36 -5.41
N THR A 54 -0.48 -5.58 -5.68
CA THR A 54 -1.03 -5.46 -7.05
C THR A 54 -0.08 -4.74 -7.99
N SER A 55 0.68 -3.74 -7.52
CA SER A 55 1.76 -3.11 -8.29
C SER A 55 2.90 -4.11 -8.55
N PHE A 56 3.23 -4.95 -7.57
CA PHE A 56 4.21 -6.02 -7.74
C PHE A 56 3.80 -6.99 -8.84
N LEU A 57 2.55 -7.47 -8.85
CA LEU A 57 2.03 -8.34 -9.90
C LEU A 57 2.11 -7.70 -11.28
N MET A 58 1.84 -6.40 -11.38
CA MET A 58 1.97 -5.66 -12.64
C MET A 58 3.42 -5.64 -13.13
N PHE A 59 4.39 -5.39 -12.24
CA PHE A 59 5.82 -5.44 -12.60
C PHE A 59 6.24 -6.85 -13.01
N VAL A 60 5.79 -7.89 -12.30
CA VAL A 60 6.03 -9.29 -12.69
C VAL A 60 5.52 -9.56 -14.10
N MET A 61 4.31 -9.10 -14.41
CA MET A 61 3.72 -9.28 -15.74
C MET A 61 4.53 -8.57 -16.83
N LEU A 62 4.89 -7.30 -16.62
CA LEU A 62 5.64 -6.50 -17.58
C LEU A 62 7.05 -7.07 -17.82
N ILE A 63 7.78 -7.39 -16.76
CA ILE A 63 9.12 -7.96 -16.84
C ILE A 63 9.09 -9.35 -17.49
N SER A 64 8.11 -10.18 -17.13
CA SER A 64 7.92 -11.49 -17.77
C SER A 64 7.66 -11.37 -19.26
N LEU A 65 6.81 -10.43 -19.67
CA LEU A 65 6.50 -10.20 -21.08
C LEU A 65 7.77 -9.83 -21.86
N ILE A 66 8.59 -8.93 -21.31
CA ILE A 66 9.85 -8.51 -21.95
C ILE A 66 10.83 -9.68 -22.02
N LEU A 67 11.13 -10.34 -20.90
CA LEU A 67 12.12 -11.42 -20.84
C LEU A 67 11.72 -12.61 -21.70
N PHE A 68 10.45 -13.01 -21.68
CA PHE A 68 10.00 -14.15 -22.47
C PHE A 68 9.90 -13.83 -23.97
N SER A 69 9.69 -12.57 -24.33
CA SER A 69 9.77 -12.13 -25.74
C SER A 69 11.17 -12.26 -26.31
N LEU A 70 12.19 -11.93 -25.51
CA LEU A 70 13.60 -12.02 -25.91
C LEU A 70 14.09 -13.44 -26.08
N LEU A 71 13.51 -14.41 -25.35
CA LEU A 71 13.88 -15.83 -25.44
C LEU A 71 13.35 -16.53 -26.70
N GLY A 72 12.46 -15.89 -27.43
CA GLY A 72 11.83 -16.48 -28.63
C GLY A 72 10.92 -17.68 -28.32
N TRP A 73 10.78 -18.58 -29.31
CA TRP A 73 9.86 -19.73 -29.26
C TRP A 73 10.62 -21.05 -29.44
N PRO A 74 11.41 -21.47 -28.44
CA PRO A 74 12.12 -22.75 -28.48
C PRO A 74 11.12 -23.92 -28.41
N ASN A 75 11.65 -25.17 -28.51
CA ASN A 75 10.84 -26.36 -28.31
C ASN A 75 10.15 -26.37 -26.94
N LEU A 76 9.10 -27.19 -26.76
CA LEU A 76 8.27 -27.20 -25.57
C LEU A 76 9.05 -27.40 -24.26
N LEU A 77 9.99 -28.34 -24.27
CA LEU A 77 10.80 -28.65 -23.09
C LEU A 77 11.66 -27.44 -22.65
N TRP A 78 12.35 -26.84 -23.60
CA TRP A 78 13.20 -25.67 -23.36
C TRP A 78 12.42 -24.44 -22.92
N ARG A 79 11.19 -24.31 -23.44
CA ARG A 79 10.24 -23.24 -23.04
C ARG A 79 9.81 -23.38 -21.60
N ILE A 80 9.47 -24.58 -21.12
CA ILE A 80 9.06 -24.83 -19.73
C ILE A 80 10.26 -24.60 -18.80
N LEU A 81 11.42 -25.20 -19.13
CA LEU A 81 12.61 -25.13 -18.30
C LEU A 81 13.09 -23.68 -18.12
N SER A 82 13.17 -22.92 -19.21
CA SER A 82 13.59 -21.51 -19.14
C SER A 82 12.64 -20.65 -18.29
N ARG A 83 11.33 -20.88 -18.34
CA ARG A 83 10.37 -20.15 -17.52
C ARG A 83 10.53 -20.46 -16.04
N VAL A 84 10.69 -21.75 -15.69
CA VAL A 84 10.93 -22.17 -14.29
C VAL A 84 12.21 -21.53 -13.73
N ILE A 85 13.29 -21.52 -14.50
CA ILE A 85 14.57 -20.92 -14.10
C ILE A 85 14.44 -19.39 -13.96
N LEU A 86 13.64 -18.75 -14.80
CA LEU A 86 13.49 -17.29 -14.79
C LEU A 86 12.50 -16.77 -13.76
N ILE A 87 11.63 -17.61 -13.17
CA ILE A 87 10.70 -17.17 -12.11
C ILE A 87 11.41 -16.41 -10.99
N PRO A 88 12.47 -16.93 -10.34
CA PRO A 88 13.16 -16.19 -9.27
C PRO A 88 13.82 -14.90 -9.77
N VAL A 89 14.31 -14.87 -11.00
CA VAL A 89 14.90 -13.66 -11.60
C VAL A 89 13.84 -12.58 -11.82
N VAL A 90 12.70 -12.96 -12.40
CA VAL A 90 11.54 -12.05 -12.60
C VAL A 90 11.04 -11.52 -11.26
N ALA A 91 10.88 -12.39 -10.28
CA ALA A 91 10.41 -11.98 -8.96
C ALA A 91 11.40 -11.01 -8.28
N GLY A 92 12.70 -11.30 -8.34
CA GLY A 92 13.74 -10.43 -7.78
C GLY A 92 13.79 -9.06 -8.46
N LEU A 93 13.77 -9.01 -9.79
CA LEU A 93 13.75 -7.75 -10.54
C LEU A 93 12.48 -6.93 -10.26
N SER A 94 11.33 -7.61 -10.17
CA SER A 94 10.05 -6.96 -9.85
C SER A 94 10.05 -6.38 -8.44
N TYR A 95 10.66 -7.09 -7.50
CA TYR A 95 10.79 -6.63 -6.11
C TYR A 95 11.71 -5.40 -6.02
N GLU A 96 12.87 -5.43 -6.68
CA GLU A 96 13.77 -4.26 -6.68
C GLU A 96 13.11 -3.05 -7.36
N LEU A 97 12.36 -3.26 -8.43
CA LEU A 97 11.62 -2.18 -9.08
C LEU A 97 10.53 -1.60 -8.17
N LEU A 98 9.79 -2.47 -7.45
CA LEU A 98 8.79 -2.05 -6.46
C LEU A 98 9.43 -1.26 -5.32
N ARG A 99 10.56 -1.74 -4.80
CA ARG A 99 11.32 -1.09 -3.74
C ARG A 99 11.84 0.28 -4.17
N TRP A 100 12.34 0.38 -5.41
CA TRP A 100 12.78 1.65 -5.99
C TRP A 100 11.59 2.61 -6.18
N ALA A 101 10.45 2.11 -6.65
CA ALA A 101 9.22 2.88 -6.81
C ALA A 101 8.72 3.50 -5.49
N GLY A 102 8.92 2.82 -4.37
CA GLY A 102 8.55 3.32 -3.05
C GLY A 102 9.55 4.30 -2.40
N ARG A 103 10.73 4.50 -3.00
CA ARG A 103 11.81 5.32 -2.42
C ARG A 103 12.20 6.54 -3.23
N SER A 104 11.74 6.65 -4.46
CA SER A 104 12.21 7.65 -5.41
C SER A 104 11.04 8.36 -6.07
N ASP A 105 11.08 9.68 -6.06
CA ASP A 105 10.12 10.54 -6.76
C ASP A 105 10.54 10.87 -8.19
N ASN A 106 11.47 10.09 -8.76
CA ASN A 106 11.97 10.31 -10.12
C ASN A 106 10.85 10.12 -11.16
N LEU A 107 10.86 10.93 -12.22
CA LEU A 107 9.90 10.87 -13.31
C LEU A 107 9.79 9.48 -13.94
N LEU A 108 10.91 8.77 -14.11
CA LEU A 108 10.94 7.38 -14.62
C LEU A 108 10.14 6.44 -13.73
N VAL A 109 10.34 6.52 -12.42
CA VAL A 109 9.63 5.70 -11.43
C VAL A 109 8.13 5.99 -11.47
N ARG A 110 7.76 7.25 -11.55
CA ARG A 110 6.34 7.66 -11.66
C ARG A 110 5.69 7.05 -12.90
N ILE A 111 6.35 7.10 -14.06
CA ILE A 111 5.83 6.52 -15.31
C ILE A 111 5.69 5.00 -15.19
N LEU A 112 6.71 4.31 -14.65
CA LEU A 112 6.70 2.86 -14.46
C LEU A 112 5.63 2.40 -13.46
N SER A 113 5.29 3.24 -12.49
CA SER A 113 4.25 2.93 -11.48
C SER A 113 2.82 3.13 -11.99
N ILE A 114 2.62 3.91 -13.08
CA ILE A 114 1.28 4.21 -13.60
C ILE A 114 0.44 2.96 -13.85
N PRO A 115 0.92 1.90 -14.52
CA PRO A 115 0.09 0.70 -14.77
C PRO A 115 -0.39 0.05 -13.47
N GLY A 116 0.49 -0.04 -12.45
CA GLY A 116 0.14 -0.57 -11.13
C GLY A 116 -0.91 0.28 -10.43
N LEU A 117 -0.73 1.59 -10.41
CA LEU A 117 -1.69 2.54 -9.81
C LEU A 117 -3.04 2.54 -10.56
N CYS A 118 -3.03 2.39 -11.88
CA CYS A 118 -4.26 2.26 -12.67
C CYS A 118 -5.03 0.99 -12.29
N LEU A 119 -4.33 -0.13 -12.08
CA LEU A 119 -4.95 -1.36 -11.60
C LEU A 119 -5.56 -1.18 -10.20
N GLN A 120 -4.88 -0.47 -9.32
CA GLN A 120 -5.39 -0.19 -7.97
C GLN A 120 -6.68 0.65 -8.00
N LYS A 121 -6.87 1.58 -8.94
CA LYS A 121 -8.14 2.31 -9.08
C LYS A 121 -9.35 1.39 -9.30
N ILE A 122 -9.12 0.19 -9.80
CA ILE A 122 -10.18 -0.82 -10.00
C ILE A 122 -10.28 -1.74 -8.78
N THR A 123 -9.16 -2.03 -8.13
CA THR A 123 -9.05 -3.02 -7.05
C THR A 123 -9.09 -2.43 -5.64
N THR A 124 -9.23 -1.11 -5.50
CA THR A 124 -9.43 -0.43 -4.22
C THR A 124 -10.67 0.45 -4.26
N ASN A 125 -11.42 0.47 -3.17
CA ASN A 125 -12.54 1.36 -2.96
C ASN A 125 -12.38 2.13 -1.64
N PRO A 126 -13.01 3.31 -1.51
CA PRO A 126 -13.05 4.02 -0.24
C PRO A 126 -13.68 3.14 0.86
N PRO A 127 -12.98 2.91 1.98
CA PRO A 127 -13.49 2.17 3.12
C PRO A 127 -14.40 3.04 3.98
N ASP A 128 -15.22 2.38 4.80
CA ASP A 128 -15.88 2.99 5.96
C ASP A 128 -14.98 2.89 7.21
N ASP A 129 -15.40 3.53 8.30
CA ASP A 129 -14.61 3.61 9.54
C ASP A 129 -14.45 2.24 10.21
N ASP A 130 -15.47 1.38 10.17
CA ASP A 130 -15.41 0.02 10.73
C ASP A 130 -14.31 -0.82 10.02
N GLN A 131 -14.17 -0.64 8.71
CA GLN A 131 -13.14 -1.32 7.92
C GLN A 131 -11.74 -0.79 8.23
N LEU A 132 -11.62 0.52 8.49
CA LEU A 132 -10.37 1.13 8.95
C LEU A 132 -9.97 0.64 10.33
N GLU A 133 -10.91 0.48 11.26
CA GLU A 133 -10.64 -0.08 12.58
C GLU A 133 -10.05 -1.49 12.48
N VAL A 134 -10.60 -2.33 11.60
CA VAL A 134 -10.06 -3.69 11.35
C VAL A 134 -8.66 -3.63 10.77
N ALA A 135 -8.40 -2.77 9.78
CA ALA A 135 -7.08 -2.60 9.17
C ALA A 135 -6.06 -2.06 10.18
N ILE A 136 -6.44 -1.09 11.00
CA ILE A 136 -5.63 -0.53 12.09
C ILE A 136 -5.30 -1.61 13.13
N ALA A 137 -6.29 -2.38 13.57
CA ALA A 137 -6.08 -3.46 14.52
C ALA A 137 -5.11 -4.51 13.98
N SER A 138 -5.25 -4.86 12.69
CA SER A 138 -4.36 -5.81 12.00
C SER A 138 -2.92 -5.29 11.92
N LEU A 139 -2.74 -4.01 11.61
CA LEU A 139 -1.42 -3.39 11.56
C LEU A 139 -0.79 -3.33 12.96
N LYS A 140 -1.54 -2.88 13.97
CA LYS A 140 -1.07 -2.82 15.37
C LYS A 140 -0.62 -4.18 15.90
N ALA A 141 -1.25 -5.27 15.47
CA ALA A 141 -0.91 -6.63 15.90
C ALA A 141 0.48 -7.10 15.42
N VAL A 142 1.03 -6.51 14.38
CA VAL A 142 2.34 -6.87 13.83
C VAL A 142 3.43 -5.83 14.12
N LEU A 143 3.07 -4.67 14.63
CA LEU A 143 4.03 -3.64 15.05
C LEU A 143 4.65 -4.02 16.39
N VAL A 144 5.97 -3.86 16.52
CA VAL A 144 6.69 -3.97 17.79
C VAL A 144 6.60 -2.61 18.49
N GLU A 145 6.57 -2.58 19.81
CA GLU A 145 6.38 -1.35 20.61
C GLU A 145 7.36 -0.21 20.25
N ASP A 146 8.56 -0.54 19.76
CA ASP A 146 9.57 0.43 19.35
C ASP A 146 9.34 1.07 17.96
N ASP A 147 8.40 0.55 17.15
CA ASP A 147 8.23 0.97 15.76
C ASP A 147 7.22 2.12 15.57
N ALA A 148 6.64 2.65 16.64
CA ALA A 148 5.51 3.56 16.55
C ALA A 148 5.79 4.99 17.05
N PRO A 149 6.34 5.88 16.21
CA PRO A 149 6.19 7.30 16.47
C PRO A 149 4.76 7.75 16.08
N TYR A 150 3.79 7.58 16.97
CA TYR A 150 2.45 8.12 16.78
C TYR A 150 2.46 9.63 17.05
N ILE A 151 2.04 10.40 16.06
CA ILE A 151 1.83 11.84 16.21
C ILE A 151 0.36 12.12 15.97
N GLU A 152 -0.30 12.75 16.95
CA GLU A 152 -1.66 13.26 16.77
C GLU A 152 -1.70 14.37 15.73
N GLY A 153 -2.60 14.19 14.79
CA GLY A 153 -3.22 15.21 13.97
C GLY A 153 -2.36 16.34 13.43
N ILE A 154 -1.57 16.09 12.40
CA ILE A 154 -1.02 17.19 11.63
C ILE A 154 -1.49 17.07 10.18
N VAL A 155 -2.75 17.34 10.01
CA VAL A 155 -3.35 17.58 8.68
C VAL A 155 -3.80 19.04 8.70
N ASP A 156 -3.56 19.81 7.63
CA ASP A 156 -4.14 21.14 7.50
C ASP A 156 -5.66 21.05 7.26
N ASP A 157 -6.33 22.19 7.29
CA ASP A 157 -7.79 22.28 7.12
C ASP A 157 -8.27 21.72 5.77
N ASP A 158 -7.36 21.57 4.79
CA ASP A 158 -7.61 20.97 3.47
C ASP A 158 -7.28 19.47 3.41
N GLY A 159 -6.92 18.83 4.53
CA GLY A 159 -6.58 17.41 4.60
C GLY A 159 -5.19 17.07 4.02
N LYS A 160 -4.30 18.06 3.90
CA LYS A 160 -2.95 17.90 3.34
C LYS A 160 -1.92 17.72 4.45
N LEU A 161 -1.08 16.71 4.32
CA LEU A 161 0.03 16.46 5.26
C LEU A 161 0.97 17.65 5.36
N ILE A 162 1.17 18.10 6.58
CA ILE A 162 2.10 19.17 6.91
C ILE A 162 3.53 18.61 6.89
N LYS A 163 4.45 19.34 6.23
CA LYS A 163 5.85 18.94 5.98
C LYS A 163 6.58 18.40 7.21
N GLU A 164 7.50 17.46 6.99
CA GLU A 164 8.36 16.76 7.97
C GLU A 164 8.89 17.62 9.13
N ALA A 165 9.25 18.90 8.86
CA ALA A 165 9.72 19.83 9.91
C ALA A 165 8.67 20.09 11.00
N LYS A 166 7.39 20.15 10.69
CA LYS A 166 6.30 20.35 11.65
C LYS A 166 6.00 19.08 12.43
N ILE A 167 6.22 17.91 11.81
CA ILE A 167 6.10 16.62 12.48
C ILE A 167 7.16 16.49 13.57
N GLU A 168 8.39 16.89 13.27
CA GLU A 168 9.50 16.87 14.21
C GLU A 168 9.29 17.86 15.39
N GLU A 169 8.73 19.02 15.08
CA GLU A 169 8.39 20.02 16.10
C GLU A 169 7.28 19.53 17.04
N ALA A 170 6.25 18.87 16.50
CA ALA A 170 5.18 18.27 17.30
C ALA A 170 5.69 17.13 18.18
N LYS A 171 6.61 16.28 17.69
CA LYS A 171 7.30 15.25 18.47
C LYS A 171 8.04 15.85 19.67
N LYS A 172 8.80 16.92 19.44
CA LYS A 172 9.54 17.60 20.52
C LYS A 172 8.61 18.17 21.58
N ARG A 173 7.54 18.84 21.14
CA ARG A 173 6.57 19.45 22.05
C ARG A 173 5.88 18.39 22.95
N ARG A 174 5.50 17.25 22.38
CA ARG A 174 4.87 16.14 23.10
C ARG A 174 5.83 15.51 24.11
N ALA A 175 7.09 15.26 23.70
CA ALA A 175 8.11 14.74 24.60
C ALA A 175 8.40 15.69 25.78
N GLU A 176 8.25 17.01 25.57
CA GLU A 176 8.36 18.01 26.66
C GLU A 176 7.13 18.00 27.58
N GLU A 177 5.93 17.83 27.03
CA GLU A 177 4.69 17.71 27.82
C GLU A 177 4.69 16.46 28.70
N GLU A 178 5.08 15.30 28.16
CA GLU A 178 5.22 14.06 28.93
C GLU A 178 6.28 14.16 30.04
N LYS A 179 7.39 14.85 29.78
CA LYS A 179 8.39 15.10 30.83
C LYS A 179 7.84 15.96 31.96
N LYS A 180 7.01 16.96 31.63
CA LYS A 180 6.38 17.84 32.65
C LYS A 180 5.31 17.08 33.44
N GLU A 181 4.59 16.15 32.83
CA GLU A 181 3.60 15.32 33.56
C GLU A 181 4.27 14.31 34.51
N ARG A 182 5.40 13.72 34.13
CA ARG A 182 6.17 12.80 34.99
C ARG A 182 6.86 13.50 36.17
N GLN A 183 6.97 14.82 36.17
CA GLN A 183 7.58 15.62 37.23
C GLN A 183 6.55 16.22 38.21
N LYS A 184 5.27 16.01 37.95
CA LYS A 184 4.16 16.35 38.86
C LYS A 184 3.74 15.15 39.67
#